data_446d9e63343c8e4958372b6c1066f3c7
#
_entry.id   446d9e63343c8e4958372b6c1066f3c7
#
_cell.length_a   1.000
_cell.length_b   1.000
_cell.length_c   1.000
_cell.angle_alpha   90.00
_cell.angle_beta   90.00
_cell.angle_gamma   90.00
#
_symmetry.space_group_name_H-M   'P 1'
#
loop_
_entity.id
_entity.type
_entity.pdbx_description
1 polymer ?
#
loop_
_entity_poly.entity_id
_entity_poly.type
_entity_poly.pdbx_seq_one_letter_code
_entity_poly.pdbx_strand_id
1 'polypeptide(L)'
;MDSTKVTSRAKAMLAFLLLLNILNMVDRTLITSFGTAIIEDLNLSDSQFGLLTGPIFVFFYSIMGLFMGALADRVHRPRLIAAGLFLWSVLTAASGVAKSFAQIGIARLFVGVGESTMAPSAISMIADLFPKARRGSATGIYYLGVPLGAGGSFIVAGILGPMIGWRNCFLLLGGIGILLAVVLLFVRDPQRGAMDEVAVISEDEQEVTLIGSDWRNTVSDVVSVIKGTPALAWTMIGAVFLHIPLGAGQFAIVWLERERGFGVGEISATYGLIYIIFGTAGTLLGGIASDWYQTRFRGGRVRFLAMLMLAMVPLLVSFRFVSPSSAWFYIGMAAGMFSVSSFYGPAFSTVQDLTPARLRGVMTGLLLVACNLLGLGIGAMMTGILSDVFSAYQIAEPLTKALLSADVLSWDAPASFIAASVYLERSRLPDSS
;
A
#
# COMPACT_ATOMS: atom_id res chain seq x y z
N MET A 1 6.47 15.94 -34.92
CA MET A 1 7.40 15.66 -33.81
C MET A 1 7.37 14.17 -33.52
N ASP A 2 8.52 13.55 -33.37
CA ASP A 2 8.65 12.10 -33.19
C ASP A 2 7.97 11.71 -31.85
N SER A 3 6.75 11.18 -31.91
CA SER A 3 5.89 10.84 -30.77
C SER A 3 6.46 9.74 -29.85
N THR A 4 7.60 9.18 -30.24
CA THR A 4 8.26 8.08 -29.51
C THR A 4 9.32 8.54 -28.49
N LYS A 5 9.76 9.82 -28.54
CA LYS A 5 10.83 10.32 -27.68
C LYS A 5 10.28 10.96 -26.40
N VAL A 6 10.59 10.30 -25.26
CA VAL A 6 10.32 10.87 -23.93
C VAL A 6 11.19 12.12 -23.72
N THR A 7 10.56 13.26 -23.47
CA THR A 7 11.26 14.55 -23.27
C THR A 7 12.00 14.57 -21.93
N SER A 8 13.06 15.39 -21.84
CA SER A 8 13.75 15.63 -20.56
C SER A 8 12.80 16.18 -19.49
N ARG A 9 11.82 16.99 -19.90
CA ARG A 9 10.77 17.52 -19.01
C ARG A 9 9.88 16.40 -18.44
N ALA A 10 9.49 15.40 -19.25
CA ALA A 10 8.72 14.25 -18.76
C ALA A 10 9.51 13.43 -17.75
N LYS A 11 10.82 13.21 -17.99
CA LYS A 11 11.69 12.51 -17.04
C LYS A 11 11.85 13.29 -15.73
N ALA A 12 12.07 14.60 -15.78
CA ALA A 12 12.17 15.45 -14.60
C ALA A 12 10.87 15.45 -13.79
N MET A 13 9.71 15.51 -14.47
CA MET A 13 8.41 15.40 -13.81
C MET A 13 8.22 14.04 -13.12
N LEU A 14 8.59 12.94 -13.78
CA LEU A 14 8.53 11.61 -13.18
C LEU A 14 9.43 11.51 -11.94
N ALA A 15 10.65 12.02 -12.00
CA ALA A 15 11.55 12.06 -10.85
C ALA A 15 10.97 12.88 -9.69
N PHE A 16 10.31 14.00 -10.00
CA PHE A 16 9.64 14.83 -8.99
C PHE A 16 8.42 14.12 -8.39
N LEU A 17 7.59 13.47 -9.20
CA LEU A 17 6.46 12.64 -8.71
C LEU A 17 6.95 11.47 -7.87
N LEU A 18 8.06 10.82 -8.24
CA LEU A 18 8.70 9.79 -7.42
C LEU A 18 9.15 10.35 -6.05
N LEU A 19 9.81 11.52 -6.03
CA LEU A 19 10.22 12.19 -4.79
C LEU A 19 9.00 12.46 -3.88
N LEU A 20 7.91 12.97 -4.45
CA LEU A 20 6.67 13.23 -3.71
C LEU A 20 6.05 11.92 -3.17
N ASN A 21 6.10 10.84 -3.94
CA ASN A 21 5.63 9.54 -3.50
C ASN A 21 6.50 8.94 -2.39
N ILE A 22 7.83 9.13 -2.46
CA ILE A 22 8.75 8.78 -1.37
C ILE A 22 8.36 9.54 -0.10
N LEU A 23 8.20 10.87 -0.17
CA LEU A 23 7.79 11.67 0.98
C LEU A 23 6.44 11.24 1.54
N ASN A 24 5.45 10.98 0.67
CA ASN A 24 4.14 10.46 1.07
C ASN A 24 4.25 9.15 1.86
N MET A 25 5.08 8.22 1.40
CA MET A 25 5.28 6.95 2.09
C MET A 25 6.11 7.10 3.37
N VAL A 26 7.07 8.03 3.42
CA VAL A 26 7.79 8.38 4.66
C VAL A 26 6.81 8.88 5.70
N ASP A 27 5.97 9.87 5.39
CA ASP A 27 4.98 10.44 6.32
C ASP A 27 3.97 9.40 6.81
N ARG A 28 3.47 8.56 5.89
CA ARG A 28 2.54 7.47 6.20
C ARG A 28 3.10 6.50 7.21
N THR A 29 4.37 6.10 7.04
CA THR A 29 5.03 5.07 7.84
C THR A 29 5.67 5.64 9.11
N LEU A 30 5.79 6.97 9.22
CA LEU A 30 6.50 7.62 10.32
C LEU A 30 5.93 7.25 11.71
N ILE A 31 4.61 7.16 11.83
CA ILE A 31 3.95 6.79 13.09
C ILE A 31 4.33 5.37 13.54
N THR A 32 4.50 4.43 12.62
CA THR A 32 4.90 3.06 12.93
C THR A 32 6.40 2.95 13.16
N SER A 33 7.19 3.79 12.50
CA SER A 33 8.63 3.87 12.70
C SER A 33 9.01 4.38 14.09
N PHE A 34 8.14 5.19 14.71
CA PHE A 34 8.28 5.70 16.08
C PHE A 34 7.26 5.08 17.05
N GLY A 35 6.74 3.89 16.73
CA GLY A 35 5.63 3.27 17.45
C GLY A 35 5.81 3.23 18.96
N THR A 36 6.93 2.68 19.45
CA THR A 36 7.23 2.56 20.88
C THR A 36 7.30 3.94 21.54
N ALA A 37 8.04 4.88 20.95
CA ALA A 37 8.19 6.22 21.50
C ALA A 37 6.85 6.98 21.60
N ILE A 38 5.96 6.82 20.60
CA ILE A 38 4.63 7.45 20.60
C ILE A 38 3.73 6.80 21.64
N ILE A 39 3.74 5.47 21.76
CA ILE A 39 2.95 4.72 22.74
C ILE A 39 3.33 5.15 24.15
N GLU A 40 4.63 5.20 24.45
CA GLU A 40 5.13 5.59 25.77
C GLU A 40 4.86 7.06 26.11
N ASP A 41 5.15 7.98 25.19
CA ASP A 41 5.03 9.43 25.43
C ASP A 41 3.57 9.89 25.56
N LEU A 42 2.65 9.28 24.81
CA LEU A 42 1.22 9.58 24.86
C LEU A 42 0.42 8.63 25.76
N ASN A 43 1.10 7.68 26.41
CA ASN A 43 0.51 6.64 27.27
C ASN A 43 -0.67 5.92 26.60
N LEU A 44 -0.41 5.40 25.39
CA LEU A 44 -1.42 4.70 24.59
C LEU A 44 -1.45 3.21 24.95
N SER A 45 -2.64 2.60 24.83
CA SER A 45 -2.74 1.15 24.74
C SER A 45 -2.34 0.65 23.33
N ASP A 46 -2.02 -0.63 23.22
CA ASP A 46 -1.74 -1.23 21.91
C ASP A 46 -2.98 -1.19 21.02
N SER A 47 -4.20 -1.35 21.59
CA SER A 47 -5.47 -1.15 20.85
C SER A 47 -5.58 0.25 20.27
N GLN A 48 -5.23 1.29 21.01
CA GLN A 48 -5.24 2.66 20.54
C GLN A 48 -4.22 2.88 19.41
N PHE A 49 -3.02 2.32 19.55
CA PHE A 49 -2.02 2.39 18.49
C PHE A 49 -2.45 1.64 17.22
N GLY A 50 -3.06 0.47 17.37
CA GLY A 50 -3.65 -0.28 16.26
C GLY A 50 -4.77 0.50 15.54
N LEU A 51 -5.60 1.23 16.27
CA LEU A 51 -6.61 2.13 15.70
C LEU A 51 -5.96 3.27 14.91
N LEU A 52 -4.89 3.89 15.41
CA LEU A 52 -4.19 5.00 14.75
C LEU A 52 -3.53 4.58 13.44
N THR A 53 -2.91 3.42 13.42
CA THR A 53 -2.14 2.91 12.27
C THR A 53 -3.00 2.15 11.27
N GLY A 54 -4.18 1.70 11.68
CA GLY A 54 -5.17 0.99 10.88
C GLY A 54 -6.40 1.85 10.56
N PRO A 55 -7.57 1.55 11.18
CA PRO A 55 -8.87 2.08 10.74
C PRO A 55 -8.94 3.61 10.65
N ILE A 56 -8.37 4.34 11.61
CA ILE A 56 -8.45 5.81 11.63
C ILE A 56 -7.85 6.42 10.36
N PHE A 57 -6.70 5.92 9.93
CA PHE A 57 -6.05 6.40 8.72
C PHE A 57 -6.73 5.87 7.45
N VAL A 58 -6.90 4.53 7.36
CA VAL A 58 -7.30 3.92 6.09
C VAL A 58 -8.74 4.22 5.70
N PHE A 59 -9.62 4.55 6.67
CA PHE A 59 -11.02 4.86 6.41
C PHE A 59 -11.16 6.05 5.47
N PHE A 60 -10.64 7.22 5.85
CA PHE A 60 -10.73 8.40 4.99
C PHE A 60 -9.83 8.31 3.76
N TYR A 61 -8.64 7.73 3.88
CA TYR A 61 -7.76 7.50 2.73
C TYR A 61 -8.46 6.71 1.62
N SER A 62 -9.14 5.61 1.98
CA SER A 62 -9.80 4.74 1.00
C SER A 62 -11.05 5.39 0.40
N ILE A 63 -11.89 6.02 1.21
CA ILE A 63 -13.11 6.68 0.74
C ILE A 63 -12.75 7.88 -0.13
N MET A 64 -11.87 8.75 0.36
CA MET A 64 -11.50 9.97 -0.36
C MET A 64 -10.71 9.67 -1.64
N GLY A 65 -9.96 8.55 -1.70
CA GLY A 65 -9.26 8.12 -2.90
C GLY A 65 -10.18 7.97 -4.11
N LEU A 66 -11.42 7.49 -3.91
CA LEU A 66 -12.41 7.37 -4.97
C LEU A 66 -12.87 8.75 -5.49
N PHE A 67 -13.09 9.71 -4.57
CA PHE A 67 -13.49 11.07 -4.95
C PHE A 67 -12.35 11.87 -5.57
N MET A 68 -11.12 11.68 -5.07
CA MET A 68 -9.95 12.38 -5.58
C MET A 68 -9.56 11.96 -7.00
N GLY A 69 -9.85 10.73 -7.40
CA GLY A 69 -9.72 10.30 -8.80
C GLY A 69 -10.61 11.13 -9.73
N ALA A 70 -11.90 11.22 -9.42
CA ALA A 70 -12.86 12.01 -10.20
C ALA A 70 -12.56 13.53 -10.16
N LEU A 71 -12.02 14.02 -9.05
CA LEU A 71 -11.61 15.42 -8.92
C LEU A 71 -10.35 15.70 -9.76
N ALA A 72 -9.37 14.79 -9.76
CA ALA A 72 -8.16 14.90 -10.56
C ALA A 72 -8.45 15.05 -12.06
N ASP A 73 -9.56 14.48 -12.56
CA ASP A 73 -9.96 14.60 -13.97
C ASP A 73 -10.51 15.99 -14.33
N ARG A 74 -10.92 16.78 -13.35
CA ARG A 74 -11.60 18.08 -13.56
C ARG A 74 -10.76 19.29 -13.23
N VAL A 75 -9.74 19.15 -12.35
CA VAL A 75 -8.96 20.27 -11.85
C VAL A 75 -7.50 20.20 -12.31
N HIS A 76 -6.73 21.26 -12.07
CA HIS A 76 -5.30 21.32 -12.31
C HIS A 76 -4.56 20.38 -11.34
N ARG A 77 -4.07 19.25 -11.84
CA ARG A 77 -3.53 18.11 -11.04
C ARG A 77 -2.37 18.50 -10.11
N PRO A 78 -1.34 19.26 -10.56
CA PRO A 78 -0.30 19.73 -9.65
C PRO A 78 -0.83 20.57 -8.48
N ARG A 79 -1.85 21.42 -8.70
CA ARG A 79 -2.46 22.19 -7.62
C ARG A 79 -3.28 21.32 -6.66
N LEU A 80 -3.95 20.28 -7.18
CA LEU A 80 -4.63 19.29 -6.35
C LEU A 80 -3.64 18.54 -5.45
N ILE A 81 -2.51 18.07 -6.02
CA ILE A 81 -1.43 17.47 -5.23
C ILE A 81 -0.87 18.47 -4.22
N ALA A 82 -0.66 19.74 -4.61
CA ALA A 82 -0.16 20.77 -3.71
C ALA A 82 -1.08 21.01 -2.51
N ALA A 83 -2.40 21.08 -2.73
CA ALA A 83 -3.38 21.25 -1.67
C ALA A 83 -3.40 20.02 -0.73
N GLY A 84 -3.37 18.80 -1.29
CA GLY A 84 -3.27 17.57 -0.51
C GLY A 84 -1.97 17.51 0.28
N LEU A 85 -0.82 17.77 -0.36
CA LEU A 85 0.50 17.79 0.27
C LEU A 85 0.58 18.82 1.40
N PHE A 86 0.05 20.02 1.19
CA PHE A 86 -0.02 21.05 2.23
C PHE A 86 -0.85 20.56 3.42
N LEU A 87 -2.03 20.01 3.16
CA LEU A 87 -2.93 19.51 4.20
C LEU A 87 -2.25 18.42 5.03
N TRP A 88 -1.76 17.34 4.38
CA TRP A 88 -1.17 16.25 5.15
C TRP A 88 0.12 16.65 5.85
N SER A 89 0.94 17.55 5.26
CA SER A 89 2.19 18.01 5.88
C SER A 89 1.96 18.88 7.11
N VAL A 90 0.94 19.76 7.09
CA VAL A 90 0.52 20.52 8.27
C VAL A 90 0.03 19.57 9.37
N LEU A 91 -0.73 18.53 9.01
CA LEU A 91 -1.23 17.55 9.97
C LEU A 91 -0.14 16.60 10.49
N THR A 92 0.87 16.28 9.66
CA THR A 92 2.08 15.59 10.09
C THR A 92 2.82 16.44 11.13
N ALA A 93 3.06 17.72 10.85
CA ALA A 93 3.66 18.64 11.83
C ALA A 93 2.80 18.76 13.11
N ALA A 94 1.47 18.86 12.97
CA ALA A 94 0.55 18.91 14.11
C ALA A 94 0.60 17.62 14.95
N SER A 95 0.83 16.46 14.33
CA SER A 95 1.06 15.20 15.06
C SER A 95 2.29 15.26 15.95
N GLY A 96 3.34 15.98 15.54
CA GLY A 96 4.56 16.19 16.34
C GLY A 96 4.34 17.00 17.62
N VAL A 97 3.28 17.79 17.70
CA VAL A 97 2.92 18.57 18.92
C VAL A 97 1.74 17.98 19.69
N ALA A 98 1.19 16.84 19.24
CA ALA A 98 0.06 16.17 19.90
C ALA A 98 0.45 15.71 21.31
N LYS A 99 -0.52 15.82 22.25
CA LYS A 99 -0.38 15.46 23.68
C LYS A 99 -1.38 14.39 24.10
N SER A 100 -2.19 13.88 23.19
CA SER A 100 -3.21 12.88 23.51
C SER A 100 -3.55 12.04 22.28
N PHE A 101 -4.14 10.85 22.53
CA PHE A 101 -4.71 9.99 21.48
C PHE A 101 -5.66 10.74 20.55
N ALA A 102 -6.56 11.57 21.10
CA ALA A 102 -7.54 12.28 20.28
C ALA A 102 -6.88 13.26 19.32
N GLN A 103 -5.85 14.00 19.76
CA GLN A 103 -5.16 14.97 18.90
C GLN A 103 -4.42 14.29 17.75
N ILE A 104 -3.62 13.25 18.05
CA ILE A 104 -2.90 12.52 16.99
C ILE A 104 -3.87 11.73 16.10
N GLY A 105 -4.96 11.22 16.65
CA GLY A 105 -6.01 10.50 15.91
C GLY A 105 -6.74 11.40 14.91
N ILE A 106 -7.13 12.62 15.32
CA ILE A 106 -7.76 13.60 14.43
C ILE A 106 -6.78 14.00 13.31
N ALA A 107 -5.54 14.31 13.66
CA ALA A 107 -4.53 14.62 12.66
C ALA A 107 -4.37 13.47 11.66
N ARG A 108 -4.26 12.23 12.13
CA ARG A 108 -4.09 11.02 11.30
C ARG A 108 -5.28 10.76 10.38
N LEU A 109 -6.51 11.01 10.86
CA LEU A 109 -7.73 10.88 10.10
C LEU A 109 -7.71 11.76 8.83
N PHE A 110 -7.33 13.04 8.99
CA PHE A 110 -7.31 14.00 7.90
C PHE A 110 -6.02 13.93 7.05
N VAL A 111 -4.92 13.39 7.57
CA VAL A 111 -3.75 13.03 6.75
C VAL A 111 -4.16 12.12 5.61
N GLY A 112 -5.02 11.11 5.88
CA GLY A 112 -5.55 10.22 4.85
C GLY A 112 -6.31 10.95 3.72
N VAL A 113 -7.02 12.04 4.03
CA VAL A 113 -7.69 12.88 3.01
C VAL A 113 -6.66 13.56 2.10
N GLY A 114 -5.62 14.17 2.68
CA GLY A 114 -4.56 14.84 1.90
C GLY A 114 -3.81 13.86 1.01
N GLU A 115 -3.36 12.74 1.56
CA GLU A 115 -2.60 11.72 0.85
C GLU A 115 -3.36 11.06 -0.30
N SER A 116 -4.69 10.98 -0.21
CA SER A 116 -5.54 10.38 -1.24
C SER A 116 -5.49 11.12 -2.59
N THR A 117 -5.03 12.38 -2.62
CA THR A 117 -4.89 13.18 -3.85
C THR A 117 -3.73 12.72 -4.73
N MET A 118 -2.69 12.10 -4.13
CA MET A 118 -1.38 11.89 -4.76
C MET A 118 -1.45 10.88 -5.90
N ALA A 119 -1.85 9.64 -5.63
CA ALA A 119 -1.76 8.55 -6.59
C ALA A 119 -2.64 8.78 -7.85
N PRO A 120 -3.94 9.14 -7.74
CA PRO A 120 -4.76 9.38 -8.92
C PRO A 120 -4.21 10.48 -9.83
N SER A 121 -3.81 11.60 -9.22
CA SER A 121 -3.26 12.74 -9.97
C SER A 121 -1.93 12.41 -10.64
N ALA A 122 -1.02 11.72 -9.93
CA ALA A 122 0.28 11.33 -10.47
C ALA A 122 0.16 10.34 -11.64
N ILE A 123 -0.68 9.32 -11.51
CA ILE A 123 -0.91 8.33 -12.58
C ILE A 123 -1.52 8.99 -13.81
N SER A 124 -2.51 9.87 -13.64
CA SER A 124 -3.08 10.65 -14.73
C SER A 124 -2.02 11.51 -15.44
N MET A 125 -1.15 12.21 -14.69
CA MET A 125 -0.06 13.00 -15.27
C MET A 125 0.96 12.12 -16.01
N ILE A 126 1.30 10.93 -15.50
CA ILE A 126 2.21 9.98 -16.16
C ILE A 126 1.62 9.51 -17.49
N ALA A 127 0.31 9.26 -17.55
CA ALA A 127 -0.37 8.87 -18.77
C ALA A 127 -0.24 9.91 -19.89
N ASP A 128 -0.27 11.21 -19.54
CA ASP A 128 -0.13 12.31 -20.47
C ASP A 128 1.34 12.64 -20.86
N LEU A 129 2.30 12.22 -20.04
CA LEU A 129 3.73 12.52 -20.24
C LEU A 129 4.46 11.40 -21.01
N PHE A 130 3.94 10.17 -20.97
CA PHE A 130 4.62 9.01 -21.52
C PHE A 130 3.76 8.29 -22.56
N PRO A 131 4.33 7.92 -23.73
CA PRO A 131 3.62 7.14 -24.74
C PRO A 131 3.18 5.79 -24.19
N LYS A 132 2.08 5.22 -24.70
CA LYS A 132 1.44 3.98 -24.25
C LYS A 132 2.43 2.84 -23.98
N ALA A 133 3.43 2.67 -24.86
CA ALA A 133 4.46 1.63 -24.74
C ALA A 133 5.40 1.82 -23.52
N ARG A 134 5.49 3.02 -22.93
CA ARG A 134 6.39 3.35 -21.81
C ARG A 134 5.66 3.71 -20.51
N ARG A 135 4.32 3.82 -20.54
CA ARG A 135 3.51 4.16 -19.36
C ARG A 135 3.72 3.17 -18.23
N GLY A 136 3.75 1.86 -18.53
CA GLY A 136 3.97 0.83 -17.52
C GLY A 136 5.30 0.99 -16.79
N SER A 137 6.39 1.24 -17.54
CA SER A 137 7.71 1.47 -16.94
C SER A 137 7.75 2.76 -16.11
N ALA A 138 7.14 3.85 -16.58
CA ALA A 138 7.08 5.11 -15.85
C ALA A 138 6.26 4.98 -14.56
N THR A 139 5.13 4.28 -14.61
CA THR A 139 4.31 3.96 -13.44
C THR A 139 5.07 3.07 -12.45
N GLY A 140 5.81 2.07 -12.95
CA GLY A 140 6.68 1.23 -12.14
C GLY A 140 7.74 2.04 -11.38
N ILE A 141 8.41 2.99 -12.07
CA ILE A 141 9.38 3.91 -11.45
C ILE A 141 8.70 4.75 -10.36
N TYR A 142 7.50 5.30 -10.62
CA TYR A 142 6.73 6.04 -9.62
C TYR A 142 6.45 5.20 -8.37
N TYR A 143 6.05 3.93 -8.55
CA TYR A 143 5.74 3.05 -7.42
C TYR A 143 6.96 2.52 -6.66
N LEU A 144 8.18 2.69 -7.17
CA LEU A 144 9.39 2.50 -6.35
C LEU A 144 9.41 3.43 -5.13
N GLY A 145 8.66 4.53 -5.17
CA GLY A 145 8.45 5.40 -4.01
C GLY A 145 7.87 4.68 -2.79
N VAL A 146 7.13 3.58 -2.96
CA VAL A 146 6.54 2.83 -1.85
C VAL A 146 7.61 2.16 -0.98
N PRO A 147 8.43 1.22 -1.48
CA PRO A 147 9.46 0.60 -0.66
C PRO A 147 10.56 1.59 -0.23
N LEU A 148 10.92 2.55 -1.09
CA LEU A 148 11.93 3.56 -0.76
C LEU A 148 11.46 4.49 0.36
N GLY A 149 10.21 4.94 0.32
CA GLY A 149 9.65 5.83 1.33
C GLY A 149 9.35 5.10 2.64
N ALA A 150 8.73 3.92 2.58
CA ALA A 150 8.46 3.14 3.79
C ALA A 150 9.76 2.76 4.52
N GLY A 151 10.74 2.19 3.80
CA GLY A 151 12.05 1.89 4.38
C GLY A 151 12.82 3.15 4.79
N GLY A 152 12.71 4.24 4.02
CA GLY A 152 13.28 5.54 4.35
C GLY A 152 12.76 6.11 5.66
N SER A 153 11.47 5.90 5.97
CA SER A 153 10.87 6.32 7.25
C SER A 153 11.53 5.63 8.44
N PHE A 154 11.78 4.32 8.35
CA PHE A 154 12.48 3.58 9.39
C PHE A 154 13.95 4.04 9.52
N ILE A 155 14.61 4.37 8.40
CA ILE A 155 15.99 4.92 8.43
C ILE A 155 16.00 6.29 9.12
N VAL A 156 15.02 7.17 8.81
CA VAL A 156 14.84 8.46 9.49
C VAL A 156 14.65 8.24 11.00
N ALA A 157 13.79 7.30 11.39
CA ALA A 157 13.55 7.00 12.81
C ALA A 157 14.81 6.47 13.51
N GLY A 158 15.57 5.58 12.88
CA GLY A 158 16.79 5.01 13.45
C GLY A 158 17.95 6.00 13.54
N ILE A 159 18.08 6.95 12.61
CA ILE A 159 19.21 7.89 12.56
C ILE A 159 18.86 9.21 13.27
N LEU A 160 17.75 9.85 12.89
CA LEU A 160 17.38 11.16 13.42
C LEU A 160 16.61 11.03 14.75
N GLY A 161 15.87 9.94 14.96
CA GLY A 161 15.09 9.74 16.17
C GLY A 161 15.92 9.91 17.46
N PRO A 162 17.06 9.22 17.62
CA PRO A 162 17.92 9.39 18.77
C PRO A 162 18.52 10.79 18.95
N MET A 163 18.66 11.55 17.85
CA MET A 163 19.28 12.89 17.86
C MET A 163 18.30 14.00 18.23
N ILE A 164 17.08 13.96 17.64
CA ILE A 164 16.12 15.08 17.76
C ILE A 164 14.76 14.66 18.33
N GLY A 165 14.54 13.38 18.53
CA GLY A 165 13.27 12.83 19.02
C GLY A 165 12.18 12.75 17.94
N TRP A 166 11.16 11.91 18.20
CA TRP A 166 10.08 11.66 17.23
C TRP A 166 9.27 12.92 16.89
N ARG A 167 9.03 13.79 17.87
CA ARG A 167 8.25 15.03 17.67
C ARG A 167 8.90 15.96 16.66
N ASN A 168 10.23 16.17 16.80
CA ASN A 168 10.96 17.02 15.88
C ASN A 168 11.12 16.39 14.49
N CYS A 169 11.15 15.05 14.37
CA CYS A 169 11.10 14.39 13.07
C CYS A 169 9.78 14.67 12.34
N PHE A 170 8.64 14.64 13.04
CA PHE A 170 7.33 14.99 12.46
C PHE A 170 7.27 16.47 12.05
N LEU A 171 7.79 17.39 12.85
CA LEU A 171 7.88 18.81 12.51
C LEU A 171 8.77 19.05 11.29
N LEU A 172 9.94 18.41 11.23
CA LEU A 172 10.88 18.52 10.12
C LEU A 172 10.26 18.03 8.79
N LEU A 173 9.67 16.83 8.80
CA LEU A 173 9.07 16.25 7.60
C LEU A 173 7.84 17.04 7.15
N GLY A 174 6.98 17.46 8.09
CA GLY A 174 5.87 18.36 7.77
C GLY A 174 6.35 19.69 7.17
N GLY A 175 7.41 20.28 7.70
CA GLY A 175 8.03 21.48 7.15
C GLY A 175 8.57 21.30 5.71
N ILE A 176 9.26 20.19 5.45
CA ILE A 176 9.73 19.84 4.10
C ILE A 176 8.54 19.70 3.13
N GLY A 177 7.47 19.00 3.55
CA GLY A 177 6.29 18.83 2.73
C GLY A 177 5.58 20.15 2.41
N ILE A 178 5.47 21.08 3.36
CA ILE A 178 4.92 22.41 3.12
C ILE A 178 5.74 23.16 2.07
N LEU A 179 7.08 23.11 2.15
CA LEU A 179 7.95 23.73 1.15
C LEU A 179 7.74 23.13 -0.25
N LEU A 180 7.64 21.81 -0.35
CA LEU A 180 7.37 21.13 -1.62
C LEU A 180 5.97 21.41 -2.16
N ALA A 181 4.98 21.62 -1.29
CA ALA A 181 3.63 22.04 -1.68
C ALA A 181 3.67 23.42 -2.36
N VAL A 182 4.45 24.35 -1.82
CA VAL A 182 4.65 25.67 -2.45
C VAL A 182 5.33 25.54 -3.82
N VAL A 183 6.35 24.70 -3.95
CA VAL A 183 7.01 24.42 -5.24
C VAL A 183 6.02 23.90 -6.28
N LEU A 184 5.12 23.00 -5.87
CA LEU A 184 4.09 22.41 -6.74
C LEU A 184 3.12 23.44 -7.32
N LEU A 185 2.86 24.57 -6.65
CA LEU A 185 1.98 25.62 -7.18
C LEU A 185 2.52 26.24 -8.48
N PHE A 186 3.84 26.19 -8.70
CA PHE A 186 4.50 26.71 -9.90
C PHE A 186 4.68 25.65 -10.99
N VAL A 187 4.33 24.40 -10.73
CA VAL A 187 4.42 23.31 -11.68
C VAL A 187 3.25 23.37 -12.66
N ARG A 188 3.56 23.31 -13.97
CA ARG A 188 2.54 23.30 -15.03
C ARG A 188 1.94 21.92 -15.18
N ASP A 189 0.61 21.87 -15.31
CA ASP A 189 -0.11 20.62 -15.61
C ASP A 189 0.24 20.17 -17.04
N PRO A 190 0.60 18.89 -17.25
CA PRO A 190 0.71 18.32 -18.59
C PRO A 190 -0.62 18.42 -19.33
N GLN A 191 -0.56 18.68 -20.64
CA GLN A 191 -1.75 18.71 -21.48
C GLN A 191 -2.42 17.31 -21.47
N ARG A 192 -3.71 17.28 -21.18
CA ARG A 192 -4.48 16.03 -21.13
C ARG A 192 -4.56 15.41 -22.51
N GLY A 193 -4.41 14.08 -22.57
CA GLY A 193 -4.44 13.33 -23.82
C GLY A 193 -3.26 13.59 -24.76
N ALA A 194 -2.21 14.30 -24.33
CA ALA A 194 -1.08 14.68 -25.18
C ALA A 194 -0.33 13.50 -25.80
N MET A 195 -0.41 12.33 -25.18
CA MET A 195 0.24 11.10 -25.63
C MET A 195 -0.77 10.02 -26.06
N ASP A 196 -2.05 10.34 -26.14
CA ASP A 196 -3.05 9.46 -26.71
C ASP A 196 -3.00 9.64 -28.23
N GLU A 197 -2.86 8.53 -28.98
CA GLU A 197 -3.09 8.54 -30.40
C GLU A 197 -4.53 9.01 -30.61
N VAL A 198 -4.76 9.83 -31.62
CA VAL A 198 -6.10 10.25 -32.02
C VAL A 198 -6.84 8.97 -32.42
N ALA A 199 -7.35 8.26 -31.44
CA ALA A 199 -8.30 7.21 -31.69
C ALA A 199 -9.51 7.89 -32.31
N VAL A 200 -9.87 7.48 -33.52
CA VAL A 200 -11.22 7.71 -34.07
C VAL A 200 -12.16 7.17 -32.97
N ILE A 201 -12.78 8.07 -32.24
CA ILE A 201 -13.72 7.75 -31.18
C ILE A 201 -14.83 6.96 -31.90
N SER A 202 -14.83 5.65 -31.75
CA SER A 202 -16.01 4.84 -31.98
C SER A 202 -17.01 5.27 -30.90
N GLU A 203 -18.18 5.71 -31.29
CA GLU A 203 -19.23 6.29 -30.41
C GLU A 203 -19.69 5.35 -29.27
N ASP A 204 -19.16 4.14 -29.18
CA ASP A 204 -19.50 3.12 -28.18
C ASP A 204 -18.62 3.12 -26.90
N GLU A 205 -17.54 3.89 -26.83
CA GLU A 205 -16.77 4.07 -25.59
C GLU A 205 -17.26 5.32 -24.82
N GLN A 206 -18.50 5.28 -24.32
CA GLN A 206 -18.93 6.21 -23.29
C GLN A 206 -18.13 5.95 -22.02
N GLU A 207 -17.20 6.86 -21.76
CA GLU A 207 -16.46 6.98 -20.51
C GLU A 207 -17.45 6.94 -19.33
N VAL A 208 -17.38 5.88 -18.52
CA VAL A 208 -18.19 5.78 -17.29
C VAL A 208 -17.64 6.82 -16.32
N THR A 209 -18.13 8.05 -16.42
CA THR A 209 -17.95 9.06 -15.41
C THR A 209 -18.76 8.60 -14.19
N LEU A 210 -18.07 8.22 -13.09
CA LEU A 210 -18.71 7.79 -11.83
C LEU A 210 -19.65 8.83 -11.21
N ILE A 211 -19.72 10.04 -11.76
CA ILE A 211 -20.59 11.13 -11.33
C ILE A 211 -21.48 11.53 -12.51
N GLY A 212 -22.58 10.79 -12.70
CA GLY A 212 -23.59 11.10 -13.71
C GLY A 212 -24.30 9.90 -14.31
N SER A 213 -23.72 8.72 -14.32
CA SER A 213 -24.40 7.47 -14.62
C SER A 213 -25.04 6.90 -13.34
N ASP A 214 -26.14 6.20 -13.52
CA ASP A 214 -26.88 5.57 -12.42
C ASP A 214 -25.93 4.66 -11.60
N TRP A 215 -25.39 5.18 -10.49
CA TRP A 215 -24.45 4.47 -9.62
C TRP A 215 -24.99 3.10 -9.17
N ARG A 216 -26.33 2.98 -9.09
CA ARG A 216 -27.03 1.74 -8.74
C ARG A 216 -26.78 0.66 -9.81
N ASN A 217 -26.78 1.05 -11.08
CA ASN A 217 -26.50 0.13 -12.17
C ASN A 217 -25.02 -0.30 -12.14
N THR A 218 -24.09 0.63 -11.87
CA THR A 218 -22.68 0.29 -11.74
C THR A 218 -22.43 -0.68 -10.56
N VAL A 219 -23.05 -0.45 -9.40
CA VAL A 219 -22.95 -1.37 -8.25
C VAL A 219 -23.55 -2.75 -8.60
N SER A 220 -24.72 -2.77 -9.25
CA SER A 220 -25.36 -4.00 -9.70
C SER A 220 -24.46 -4.79 -10.67
N ASP A 221 -23.83 -4.11 -11.62
CA ASP A 221 -22.90 -4.70 -12.57
C ASP A 221 -21.65 -5.28 -11.87
N VAL A 222 -21.05 -4.53 -10.95
CA VAL A 222 -19.90 -5.00 -10.16
C VAL A 222 -20.25 -6.25 -9.37
N VAL A 223 -21.39 -6.25 -8.66
CA VAL A 223 -21.88 -7.40 -7.89
C VAL A 223 -22.15 -8.59 -8.81
N SER A 224 -22.75 -8.35 -9.98
CA SER A 224 -23.01 -9.39 -10.99
C SER A 224 -21.72 -10.03 -11.50
N VAL A 225 -20.70 -9.21 -11.82
CA VAL A 225 -19.39 -9.70 -12.30
C VAL A 225 -18.69 -10.51 -11.22
N ILE A 226 -18.69 -10.06 -9.94
CA ILE A 226 -18.07 -10.80 -8.84
C ILE A 226 -18.78 -12.15 -8.62
N LYS A 227 -20.13 -12.16 -8.63
CA LYS A 227 -20.91 -13.39 -8.47
C LYS A 227 -20.76 -14.34 -9.66
N GLY A 228 -20.69 -13.81 -10.87
CA GLY A 228 -20.52 -14.58 -12.11
C GLY A 228 -19.09 -15.09 -12.35
N THR A 229 -18.10 -14.56 -11.64
CA THR A 229 -16.69 -14.91 -11.83
C THR A 229 -16.05 -15.37 -10.50
N PRO A 230 -16.22 -16.63 -10.07
CA PRO A 230 -15.71 -17.11 -8.79
C PRO A 230 -14.19 -16.93 -8.63
N ALA A 231 -13.41 -17.04 -9.71
CA ALA A 231 -11.98 -16.79 -9.68
C ALA A 231 -11.64 -15.34 -9.24
N LEU A 232 -12.44 -14.36 -9.67
CA LEU A 232 -12.30 -12.96 -9.26
C LEU A 232 -12.60 -12.81 -7.76
N ALA A 233 -13.73 -13.35 -7.30
CA ALA A 233 -14.13 -13.30 -5.89
C ALA A 233 -13.06 -13.90 -4.98
N TRP A 234 -12.57 -15.10 -5.28
CA TRP A 234 -11.52 -15.75 -4.51
C TRP A 234 -10.19 -15.02 -4.56
N THR A 235 -9.84 -14.38 -5.70
CA THR A 235 -8.64 -13.52 -5.80
C THR A 235 -8.75 -12.32 -4.86
N MET A 236 -9.92 -11.66 -4.81
CA MET A 236 -10.16 -10.52 -3.91
C MET A 236 -10.14 -10.94 -2.43
N ILE A 237 -10.75 -12.07 -2.09
CA ILE A 237 -10.73 -12.63 -0.73
C ILE A 237 -9.29 -12.92 -0.31
N GLY A 238 -8.52 -13.63 -1.13
CA GLY A 238 -7.11 -13.90 -0.86
C GLY A 238 -6.27 -12.64 -0.67
N ALA A 239 -6.56 -11.60 -1.44
CA ALA A 239 -5.91 -10.30 -1.31
C ALA A 239 -6.18 -9.65 0.06
N VAL A 240 -7.42 -9.69 0.55
CA VAL A 240 -7.79 -9.17 1.88
C VAL A 240 -7.06 -9.93 2.98
N PHE A 241 -7.09 -11.26 2.97
CA PHE A 241 -6.40 -12.06 3.98
C PHE A 241 -4.88 -11.84 4.01
N LEU A 242 -4.25 -11.64 2.84
CA LEU A 242 -2.84 -11.29 2.76
C LEU A 242 -2.53 -9.94 3.43
N HIS A 243 -3.47 -8.99 3.39
CA HIS A 243 -3.27 -7.67 3.99
C HIS A 243 -3.46 -7.64 5.51
N ILE A 244 -3.97 -8.70 6.14
CA ILE A 244 -4.07 -8.81 7.61
C ILE A 244 -2.68 -8.78 8.26
N PRO A 245 -1.71 -9.62 7.88
CA PRO A 245 -0.33 -9.51 8.42
C PRO A 245 0.36 -8.19 8.06
N LEU A 246 0.01 -7.56 6.93
CA LEU A 246 0.52 -6.23 6.60
C LEU A 246 0.05 -5.18 7.62
N GLY A 247 -1.23 -5.27 8.03
CA GLY A 247 -1.77 -4.47 9.12
C GLY A 247 -1.10 -4.78 10.46
N ALA A 248 -0.95 -6.05 10.81
CA ALA A 248 -0.23 -6.47 12.00
C ALA A 248 1.23 -5.99 12.01
N GLY A 249 1.88 -5.92 10.84
CA GLY A 249 3.23 -5.41 10.64
C GLY A 249 3.42 -3.95 11.05
N GLN A 250 2.33 -3.18 11.29
CA GLN A 250 2.40 -1.85 11.88
C GLN A 250 3.02 -1.87 13.29
N PHE A 251 2.97 -3.01 13.97
CA PHE A 251 3.60 -3.24 15.27
C PHE A 251 5.03 -3.79 15.18
N ALA A 252 5.60 -3.91 13.99
CA ALA A 252 6.89 -4.60 13.83
C ALA A 252 8.01 -3.98 14.67
N ILE A 253 8.17 -2.64 14.67
CA ILE A 253 9.19 -1.96 15.49
C ILE A 253 8.87 -2.11 16.97
N VAL A 254 7.62 -1.92 17.38
CA VAL A 254 7.19 -2.09 18.78
C VAL A 254 7.52 -3.49 19.28
N TRP A 255 7.26 -4.52 18.46
CA TRP A 255 7.58 -5.91 18.77
C TRP A 255 9.09 -6.16 18.90
N LEU A 256 9.89 -5.62 17.96
CA LEU A 256 11.33 -5.75 17.95
C LEU A 256 11.97 -5.13 19.22
N GLU A 257 11.48 -3.98 19.62
CA GLU A 257 11.99 -3.26 20.78
C GLU A 257 11.50 -3.86 22.11
N ARG A 258 10.23 -4.22 22.23
CA ARG A 258 9.64 -4.73 23.49
C ARG A 258 9.95 -6.19 23.79
N GLU A 259 9.92 -7.05 22.75
CA GLU A 259 9.97 -8.50 22.96
C GLU A 259 11.19 -9.19 22.32
N ARG A 260 11.96 -8.47 21.50
CA ARG A 260 13.18 -9.03 20.87
C ARG A 260 14.47 -8.41 21.38
N GLY A 261 14.38 -7.49 22.31
CA GLY A 261 15.53 -6.96 23.06
C GLY A 261 16.36 -5.92 22.33
N PHE A 262 15.83 -5.33 21.24
CA PHE A 262 16.50 -4.20 20.59
C PHE A 262 16.24 -2.90 21.36
N GLY A 263 17.26 -2.04 21.45
CA GLY A 263 17.08 -0.68 21.96
C GLY A 263 16.19 0.17 21.05
N VAL A 264 15.55 1.19 21.63
CA VAL A 264 14.67 2.11 20.91
C VAL A 264 15.43 2.74 19.74
N GLY A 265 14.92 2.56 18.55
CA GLY A 265 15.53 3.04 17.28
C GLY A 265 16.72 2.23 16.77
N GLU A 266 17.28 1.30 17.54
CA GLU A 266 18.47 0.53 17.18
C GLU A 266 18.27 -0.29 15.91
N ILE A 267 17.15 -1.03 15.85
CA ILE A 267 16.85 -1.91 14.69
C ILE A 267 16.22 -1.16 13.53
N SER A 268 15.69 0.04 13.74
CA SER A 268 14.87 0.74 12.74
C SER A 268 15.62 0.98 11.44
N ALA A 269 16.88 1.43 11.46
CA ALA A 269 17.65 1.65 10.24
C ALA A 269 17.90 0.36 9.46
N THR A 270 18.23 -0.73 10.16
CA THR A 270 18.44 -2.07 9.55
C THR A 270 17.13 -2.60 8.97
N TYR A 271 16.02 -2.46 9.70
CA TYR A 271 14.68 -2.82 9.22
C TYR A 271 14.32 -2.05 7.96
N GLY A 272 14.60 -0.75 7.92
CA GLY A 272 14.38 0.10 6.76
C GLY A 272 15.20 -0.32 5.54
N LEU A 273 16.48 -0.66 5.72
CA LEU A 273 17.34 -1.16 4.63
C LEU A 273 16.82 -2.49 4.07
N ILE A 274 16.45 -3.43 4.94
CA ILE A 274 15.86 -4.71 4.54
C ILE A 274 14.56 -4.46 3.77
N TYR A 275 13.73 -3.52 4.24
CA TYR A 275 12.47 -3.15 3.55
C TYR A 275 12.75 -2.61 2.15
N ILE A 276 13.69 -1.69 1.98
CA ILE A 276 14.06 -1.14 0.66
C ILE A 276 14.54 -2.25 -0.29
N ILE A 277 15.48 -3.07 0.15
CA ILE A 277 16.10 -4.08 -0.70
C ILE A 277 15.08 -5.16 -1.07
N PHE A 278 14.49 -5.81 -0.09
CA PHE A 278 13.64 -6.97 -0.31
C PHE A 278 12.21 -6.59 -0.73
N GLY A 279 11.70 -5.43 -0.29
CA GLY A 279 10.43 -4.88 -0.79
C GLY A 279 10.53 -4.52 -2.28
N THR A 280 11.60 -3.84 -2.69
CA THR A 280 11.83 -3.53 -4.11
C THR A 280 12.02 -4.81 -4.93
N ALA A 281 12.83 -5.75 -4.45
CA ALA A 281 13.03 -7.03 -5.11
C ALA A 281 11.73 -7.82 -5.24
N GLY A 282 10.91 -7.85 -4.18
CA GLY A 282 9.60 -8.51 -4.19
C GLY A 282 8.67 -7.91 -5.24
N THR A 283 8.56 -6.60 -5.29
CA THR A 283 7.71 -5.90 -6.28
C THR A 283 8.12 -6.23 -7.72
N LEU A 284 9.42 -6.18 -8.02
CA LEU A 284 9.94 -6.41 -9.37
C LEU A 284 9.90 -7.90 -9.74
N LEU A 285 10.48 -8.76 -8.91
CA LEU A 285 10.59 -10.18 -9.20
C LEU A 285 9.25 -10.90 -9.11
N GLY A 286 8.36 -10.48 -8.19
CA GLY A 286 7.01 -11.03 -8.06
C GLY A 286 6.19 -10.84 -9.34
N GLY A 287 6.26 -9.64 -9.93
CA GLY A 287 5.62 -9.36 -11.22
C GLY A 287 6.19 -10.22 -12.34
N ILE A 288 7.52 -10.15 -12.57
CA ILE A 288 8.21 -10.88 -13.65
C ILE A 288 8.00 -12.40 -13.52
N ALA A 289 8.18 -12.94 -12.32
CA ALA A 289 8.06 -14.38 -12.08
C ALA A 289 6.62 -14.88 -12.26
N SER A 290 5.62 -14.09 -11.85
CA SER A 290 4.21 -14.43 -12.04
C SER A 290 3.80 -14.43 -13.51
N ASP A 291 4.31 -13.47 -14.30
CA ASP A 291 4.06 -13.41 -15.74
C ASP A 291 4.70 -14.60 -16.47
N TRP A 292 5.96 -14.92 -16.12
CA TRP A 292 6.64 -16.12 -16.62
C TRP A 292 5.87 -17.40 -16.25
N TYR A 293 5.39 -17.51 -15.00
CA TYR A 293 4.61 -18.66 -14.54
C TYR A 293 3.30 -18.81 -15.32
N GLN A 294 2.57 -17.71 -15.54
CA GLN A 294 1.31 -17.73 -16.28
C GLN A 294 1.45 -18.21 -17.73
N THR A 295 2.60 -17.95 -18.38
CA THR A 295 2.85 -18.39 -19.75
C THR A 295 3.20 -19.88 -19.86
N ARG A 296 3.69 -20.49 -18.76
CA ARG A 296 4.18 -21.88 -18.76
C ARG A 296 3.26 -22.87 -18.05
N PHE A 297 2.50 -22.41 -17.07
CA PHE A 297 1.71 -23.28 -16.21
C PHE A 297 0.24 -22.88 -16.17
N ARG A 298 -0.63 -23.90 -16.01
CA ARG A 298 -2.05 -23.67 -15.79
C ARG A 298 -2.30 -23.11 -14.37
N GLY A 299 -3.42 -22.38 -14.18
CA GLY A 299 -3.78 -21.80 -12.87
C GLY A 299 -3.41 -20.33 -12.68
N GLY A 300 -2.68 -19.73 -13.64
CA GLY A 300 -2.43 -18.30 -13.71
C GLY A 300 -1.52 -17.73 -12.62
N ARG A 301 -1.46 -16.40 -12.55
CA ARG A 301 -0.62 -15.65 -11.59
C ARG A 301 -1.00 -15.93 -10.13
N VAL A 302 -2.27 -16.21 -9.84
CA VAL A 302 -2.75 -16.49 -8.47
C VAL A 302 -2.20 -17.80 -7.91
N ARG A 303 -1.99 -18.83 -8.75
CA ARG A 303 -1.34 -20.07 -8.31
C ARG A 303 0.12 -19.81 -7.93
N PHE A 304 0.82 -18.98 -8.71
CA PHE A 304 2.17 -18.55 -8.36
C PHE A 304 2.21 -17.86 -6.99
N LEU A 305 1.26 -16.94 -6.72
CA LEU A 305 1.16 -16.29 -5.41
C LEU A 305 0.94 -17.29 -4.28
N ALA A 306 0.02 -18.23 -4.45
CA ALA A 306 -0.23 -19.26 -3.44
C ALA A 306 1.02 -20.06 -3.13
N MET A 307 1.75 -20.52 -4.18
CA MET A 307 2.99 -21.28 -4.03
C MET A 307 4.09 -20.47 -3.35
N LEU A 308 4.25 -19.19 -3.73
CA LEU A 308 5.21 -18.29 -3.11
C LEU A 308 4.91 -18.11 -1.62
N MET A 309 3.65 -17.84 -1.28
CA MET A 309 3.24 -17.68 0.12
C MET A 309 3.51 -18.95 0.94
N LEU A 310 3.10 -20.12 0.45
CA LEU A 310 3.36 -21.40 1.12
C LEU A 310 4.85 -21.68 1.30
N ALA A 311 5.68 -21.32 0.31
CA ALA A 311 7.13 -21.47 0.42
C ALA A 311 7.75 -20.52 1.46
N MET A 312 7.14 -19.35 1.68
CA MET A 312 7.64 -18.36 2.65
C MET A 312 7.17 -18.62 4.09
N VAL A 313 6.06 -19.35 4.29
CA VAL A 313 5.49 -19.63 5.62
C VAL A 313 6.51 -20.12 6.65
N PRO A 314 7.37 -21.12 6.36
CA PRO A 314 8.36 -21.58 7.35
C PRO A 314 9.30 -20.47 7.83
N LEU A 315 9.70 -19.57 6.94
CA LEU A 315 10.57 -18.43 7.27
C LEU A 315 9.83 -17.38 8.09
N LEU A 316 8.57 -17.10 7.71
CA LEU A 316 7.72 -16.11 8.39
C LEU A 316 7.35 -16.54 9.81
N VAL A 317 7.08 -17.82 10.03
CA VAL A 317 6.76 -18.34 11.35
C VAL A 317 8.03 -18.50 12.19
N SER A 318 9.11 -19.08 11.62
CA SER A 318 10.32 -19.34 12.38
C SER A 318 10.98 -18.07 12.92
N PHE A 319 10.97 -16.96 12.16
CA PHE A 319 11.62 -15.73 12.61
C PHE A 319 10.98 -15.12 13.86
N ARG A 320 9.72 -15.46 14.16
CA ARG A 320 9.06 -15.05 15.40
C ARG A 320 9.68 -15.68 16.66
N PHE A 321 10.34 -16.82 16.52
CA PHE A 321 10.89 -17.63 17.63
C PHE A 321 12.42 -17.68 17.66
N VAL A 322 13.08 -17.34 16.54
CA VAL A 322 14.53 -17.37 16.43
C VAL A 322 15.15 -16.17 17.13
N SER A 323 16.31 -16.38 17.78
CA SER A 323 17.08 -15.30 18.42
C SER A 323 17.53 -14.25 17.40
N PRO A 324 17.47 -12.95 17.77
CA PRO A 324 18.02 -11.86 16.94
C PRO A 324 19.51 -11.97 16.61
N SER A 325 20.28 -12.76 17.37
CA SER A 325 21.69 -13.05 17.05
C SER A 325 21.87 -14.00 15.88
N SER A 326 20.82 -14.67 15.44
CA SER A 326 20.87 -15.62 14.31
C SER A 326 20.64 -14.92 12.98
N ALA A 327 21.38 -15.33 11.94
CA ALA A 327 21.12 -14.87 10.58
C ALA A 327 19.69 -15.23 10.08
N TRP A 328 19.12 -16.32 10.59
CA TRP A 328 17.76 -16.74 10.25
C TRP A 328 16.69 -15.74 10.64
N PHE A 329 16.93 -14.94 11.69
CA PHE A 329 16.04 -13.86 12.09
C PHE A 329 15.91 -12.81 10.98
N TYR A 330 17.03 -12.36 10.41
CA TYR A 330 17.03 -11.37 9.33
C TYR A 330 16.57 -11.96 8.00
N ILE A 331 16.81 -13.24 7.75
CA ILE A 331 16.29 -13.95 6.57
C ILE A 331 14.77 -14.01 6.63
N GLY A 332 14.18 -14.33 7.79
CA GLY A 332 12.73 -14.34 7.98
C GLY A 332 12.10 -12.95 7.82
N MET A 333 12.75 -11.90 8.37
CA MET A 333 12.35 -10.52 8.17
C MET A 333 12.36 -10.13 6.68
N ALA A 334 13.42 -10.47 5.95
CA ALA A 334 13.56 -10.21 4.53
C ALA A 334 12.51 -10.97 3.70
N ALA A 335 12.23 -12.23 4.06
CA ALA A 335 11.18 -13.03 3.41
C ALA A 335 9.79 -12.41 3.57
N GLY A 336 9.51 -11.81 4.73
CA GLY A 336 8.26 -11.08 4.96
C GLY A 336 8.09 -9.88 4.03
N MET A 337 9.12 -9.04 3.94
CA MET A 337 9.10 -7.86 3.06
C MET A 337 8.98 -8.24 1.58
N PHE A 338 9.72 -9.27 1.16
CA PHE A 338 9.67 -9.80 -0.19
C PHE A 338 8.27 -10.35 -0.53
N SER A 339 7.72 -11.19 0.33
CA SER A 339 6.44 -11.86 0.12
C SER A 339 5.28 -10.87 -0.04
N VAL A 340 5.16 -9.91 0.88
CA VAL A 340 4.11 -8.88 0.85
C VAL A 340 4.23 -8.01 -0.40
N SER A 341 5.45 -7.61 -0.76
CA SER A 341 5.67 -6.74 -1.93
C SER A 341 5.46 -7.47 -3.26
N SER A 342 5.62 -8.80 -3.31
CA SER A 342 5.40 -9.60 -4.52
C SER A 342 3.93 -9.74 -4.93
N PHE A 343 3.01 -9.36 -4.06
CA PHE A 343 1.57 -9.53 -4.26
C PHE A 343 0.96 -8.61 -5.33
N TYR A 344 1.38 -7.33 -5.34
CA TYR A 344 0.66 -6.28 -6.08
C TYR A 344 0.52 -6.57 -7.57
N GLY A 345 1.63 -6.91 -8.25
CA GLY A 345 1.61 -7.21 -9.69
C GLY A 345 0.63 -8.33 -10.04
N PRO A 346 0.84 -9.55 -9.53
CA PRO A 346 0.03 -10.71 -9.87
C PRO A 346 -1.46 -10.57 -9.55
N ALA A 347 -1.80 -10.05 -8.36
CA ALA A 347 -3.19 -9.96 -7.93
C ALA A 347 -3.95 -8.90 -8.72
N PHE A 348 -3.36 -7.69 -8.87
CA PHE A 348 -4.01 -6.62 -9.63
C PHE A 348 -4.18 -6.97 -11.09
N SER A 349 -3.16 -7.55 -11.73
CA SER A 349 -3.28 -8.02 -13.12
C SER A 349 -4.37 -9.07 -13.27
N THR A 350 -4.47 -10.03 -12.32
CA THR A 350 -5.53 -11.06 -12.38
C THR A 350 -6.93 -10.43 -12.25
N VAL A 351 -7.11 -9.49 -11.32
CA VAL A 351 -8.39 -8.78 -11.16
C VAL A 351 -8.75 -8.01 -12.44
N GLN A 352 -7.80 -7.32 -13.05
CA GLN A 352 -8.03 -6.58 -14.31
C GLN A 352 -8.34 -7.53 -15.49
N ASP A 353 -7.63 -8.66 -15.60
CA ASP A 353 -7.86 -9.65 -16.65
C ASP A 353 -9.25 -10.29 -16.55
N LEU A 354 -9.77 -10.48 -15.34
CA LEU A 354 -11.09 -11.09 -15.07
C LEU A 354 -12.25 -10.10 -15.08
N THR A 355 -11.96 -8.80 -15.24
CA THR A 355 -12.96 -7.74 -15.20
C THR A 355 -13.19 -7.15 -16.59
N PRO A 356 -14.45 -6.98 -17.03
CA PRO A 356 -14.76 -6.26 -18.26
C PRO A 356 -14.11 -4.87 -18.31
N ALA A 357 -13.63 -4.45 -19.48
CA ALA A 357 -12.83 -3.23 -19.65
C ALA A 357 -13.48 -2.00 -18.99
N ARG A 358 -14.81 -1.83 -19.15
CA ARG A 358 -15.59 -0.73 -18.58
C ARG A 358 -15.59 -0.66 -17.03
N LEU A 359 -15.33 -1.79 -16.34
CA LEU A 359 -15.39 -1.89 -14.88
C LEU A 359 -14.02 -2.04 -14.21
N ARG A 360 -12.91 -2.14 -14.99
CA ARG A 360 -11.55 -2.39 -14.45
C ARG A 360 -11.12 -1.37 -13.40
N GLY A 361 -11.38 -0.08 -13.64
CA GLY A 361 -11.03 0.98 -12.69
C GLY A 361 -11.80 0.85 -11.38
N VAL A 362 -13.12 0.64 -11.45
CA VAL A 362 -13.98 0.47 -10.27
C VAL A 362 -13.59 -0.77 -9.48
N MET A 363 -13.32 -1.89 -10.18
CA MET A 363 -12.94 -3.16 -9.54
C MET A 363 -11.57 -3.06 -8.85
N THR A 364 -10.61 -2.38 -9.50
CA THR A 364 -9.29 -2.11 -8.89
C THR A 364 -9.43 -1.21 -7.65
N GLY A 365 -10.27 -0.18 -7.72
CA GLY A 365 -10.57 0.67 -6.57
C GLY A 365 -11.23 -0.11 -5.43
N LEU A 366 -12.20 -0.97 -5.73
CA LEU A 366 -12.86 -1.83 -4.76
C LEU A 366 -11.88 -2.80 -4.09
N LEU A 367 -10.98 -3.41 -4.88
CA LEU A 367 -9.91 -4.26 -4.34
C LEU A 367 -9.03 -3.49 -3.35
N LEU A 368 -8.57 -2.30 -3.71
CA LEU A 368 -7.74 -1.45 -2.83
C LEU A 368 -8.47 -1.07 -1.55
N VAL A 369 -9.74 -0.67 -1.64
CA VAL A 369 -10.58 -0.36 -0.48
C VAL A 369 -10.72 -1.59 0.42
N ALA A 370 -11.03 -2.76 -0.14
CA ALA A 370 -11.17 -3.99 0.61
C ALA A 370 -9.85 -4.40 1.28
N CYS A 371 -8.71 -4.36 0.57
CA CYS A 371 -7.39 -4.65 1.13
C CYS A 371 -7.02 -3.70 2.27
N ASN A 372 -7.29 -2.42 2.11
CA ASN A 372 -6.96 -1.42 3.14
C ASN A 372 -7.89 -1.52 4.36
N LEU A 373 -9.21 -1.49 4.17
CA LEU A 373 -10.16 -1.48 5.28
C LEU A 373 -10.26 -2.83 5.98
N LEU A 374 -10.49 -3.91 5.21
CA LEU A 374 -10.73 -5.24 5.76
C LEU A 374 -9.44 -6.02 6.03
N GLY A 375 -8.38 -5.75 5.28
CA GLY A 375 -7.08 -6.36 5.50
C GLY A 375 -6.23 -5.56 6.50
N LEU A 376 -5.62 -4.47 6.04
CA LEU A 376 -4.68 -3.67 6.83
C LEU A 376 -5.35 -3.07 8.08
N GLY A 377 -6.53 -2.46 7.94
CA GLY A 377 -7.25 -1.84 9.04
C GLY A 377 -7.60 -2.83 10.15
N ILE A 378 -8.21 -3.97 9.80
CA ILE A 378 -8.55 -5.03 10.76
C ILE A 378 -7.28 -5.65 11.33
N GLY A 379 -6.27 -5.93 10.51
CA GLY A 379 -5.01 -6.52 10.96
C GLY A 379 -4.31 -5.69 12.05
N ALA A 380 -4.19 -4.38 11.86
CA ALA A 380 -3.59 -3.49 12.85
C ALA A 380 -4.43 -3.41 14.14
N MET A 381 -5.75 -3.20 14.00
CA MET A 381 -6.65 -3.11 15.14
C MET A 381 -6.69 -4.42 15.95
N MET A 382 -6.83 -5.54 15.28
CA MET A 382 -6.88 -6.87 15.91
C MET A 382 -5.58 -7.16 16.67
N THR A 383 -4.43 -6.85 16.08
CA THR A 383 -3.13 -7.08 16.74
C THR A 383 -3.03 -6.26 18.02
N GLY A 384 -3.43 -4.99 17.99
CA GLY A 384 -3.43 -4.15 19.20
C GLY A 384 -4.38 -4.68 20.29
N ILE A 385 -5.61 -5.05 19.93
CA ILE A 385 -6.59 -5.60 20.87
C ILE A 385 -6.09 -6.92 21.47
N LEU A 386 -5.58 -7.84 20.64
CA LEU A 386 -5.06 -9.11 21.14
C LEU A 386 -3.85 -8.93 22.03
N SER A 387 -2.96 -7.98 21.72
CA SER A 387 -1.80 -7.65 22.59
C SER A 387 -2.26 -7.17 23.96
N ASP A 388 -3.23 -6.25 24.03
CA ASP A 388 -3.77 -5.76 25.30
C ASP A 388 -4.46 -6.89 26.09
N VAL A 389 -5.25 -7.74 25.43
CA VAL A 389 -5.91 -8.90 26.05
C VAL A 389 -4.90 -9.89 26.60
N PHE A 390 -3.90 -10.28 25.81
CA PHE A 390 -2.88 -11.23 26.24
C PHE A 390 -2.04 -10.66 27.40
N SER A 391 -1.77 -9.34 27.38
CA SER A 391 -1.10 -8.64 28.49
C SER A 391 -1.94 -8.67 29.77
N ALA A 392 -3.24 -8.43 29.68
CA ALA A 392 -4.16 -8.50 30.83
C ALA A 392 -4.22 -9.88 31.47
N TYR A 393 -4.09 -10.94 30.66
CA TYR A 393 -3.99 -12.32 31.16
C TYR A 393 -2.56 -12.74 31.54
N GLN A 394 -1.61 -11.82 31.57
CA GLN A 394 -0.19 -12.08 31.90
C GLN A 394 0.46 -13.16 31.02
N ILE A 395 0.03 -13.24 29.77
CA ILE A 395 0.60 -14.16 28.80
C ILE A 395 1.99 -13.63 28.37
N ALA A 396 3.00 -14.50 28.43
CA ALA A 396 4.34 -14.16 28.00
C ALA A 396 4.38 -13.79 26.50
N GLU A 397 5.14 -12.76 26.13
CA GLU A 397 5.29 -12.25 24.76
C GLU A 397 3.93 -11.98 24.09
N PRO A 398 3.10 -11.08 24.66
CA PRO A 398 1.74 -10.85 24.19
C PRO A 398 1.67 -10.38 22.73
N LEU A 399 2.61 -9.51 22.33
CA LEU A 399 2.65 -8.97 20.99
C LEU A 399 3.11 -10.02 19.94
N THR A 400 4.06 -10.89 20.31
CA THR A 400 4.43 -12.06 19.48
C THR A 400 3.21 -12.92 19.18
N LYS A 401 2.37 -13.23 20.19
CA LYS A 401 1.17 -14.05 20.02
C LYS A 401 0.08 -13.33 19.21
N ALA A 402 -0.07 -12.03 19.40
CA ALA A 402 -0.99 -11.23 18.60
C ALA A 402 -0.58 -11.23 17.11
N LEU A 403 0.72 -11.07 16.82
CA LEU A 403 1.27 -11.12 15.47
C LEU A 403 1.11 -12.52 14.84
N LEU A 404 1.37 -13.58 15.61
CA LEU A 404 1.15 -14.96 15.15
C LEU A 404 -0.33 -15.24 14.83
N SER A 405 -1.27 -14.66 15.60
CA SER A 405 -2.69 -14.79 15.30
C SER A 405 -3.04 -14.18 13.93
N ALA A 406 -2.44 -13.05 13.59
CA ALA A 406 -2.59 -12.44 12.27
C ALA A 406 -1.92 -13.29 11.16
N ASP A 407 -0.73 -13.85 11.44
CA ASP A 407 -0.03 -14.74 10.52
C ASP A 407 -0.87 -16.00 10.24
N VAL A 408 -1.52 -16.60 11.26
CA VAL A 408 -2.42 -17.77 11.10
C VAL A 408 -3.64 -17.43 10.24
N LEU A 409 -4.30 -16.30 10.48
CA LEU A 409 -5.43 -15.85 9.66
C LEU A 409 -5.03 -15.64 8.19
N SER A 410 -3.77 -15.27 7.93
CA SER A 410 -3.31 -15.10 6.55
C SER A 410 -3.21 -16.41 5.75
N TRP A 411 -3.28 -17.56 6.40
CA TRP A 411 -3.26 -18.85 5.69
C TRP A 411 -4.51 -19.08 4.84
N ASP A 412 -5.57 -18.33 5.06
CA ASP A 412 -6.72 -18.30 4.15
C ASP A 412 -6.38 -17.63 2.80
N ALA A 413 -5.31 -16.84 2.71
CA ALA A 413 -4.90 -16.22 1.45
C ALA A 413 -4.39 -17.25 0.42
N PRO A 414 -3.39 -18.11 0.69
CA PRO A 414 -2.98 -19.15 -0.25
C PRO A 414 -4.11 -20.12 -0.58
N ALA A 415 -4.98 -20.48 0.36
CA ALA A 415 -6.15 -21.31 0.10
C ALA A 415 -7.11 -20.64 -0.89
N SER A 416 -7.39 -19.35 -0.70
CA SER A 416 -8.21 -18.55 -1.61
C SER A 416 -7.60 -18.43 -3.01
N PHE A 417 -6.29 -18.20 -3.10
CA PHE A 417 -5.59 -18.14 -4.40
C PHE A 417 -5.54 -19.50 -5.10
N ILE A 418 -5.45 -20.61 -4.38
CA ILE A 418 -5.59 -21.96 -4.93
C ILE A 418 -7.00 -22.15 -5.47
N ALA A 419 -8.04 -21.78 -4.70
CA ALA A 419 -9.42 -21.83 -5.16
C ALA A 419 -9.61 -21.01 -6.45
N ALA A 420 -9.13 -19.77 -6.48
CA ALA A 420 -9.15 -18.93 -7.67
C ALA A 420 -8.49 -19.63 -8.87
N SER A 421 -7.32 -20.25 -8.66
CA SER A 421 -6.59 -20.94 -9.72
C SER A 421 -7.34 -22.14 -10.30
N VAL A 422 -8.05 -22.90 -9.45
CA VAL A 422 -8.87 -24.04 -9.88
C VAL A 422 -10.03 -23.58 -10.78
N TYR A 423 -10.69 -22.47 -10.43
CA TYR A 423 -11.74 -21.91 -11.28
C TYR A 423 -11.18 -21.40 -12.61
N LEU A 424 -9.98 -20.78 -12.62
CA LEU A 424 -9.31 -20.36 -13.86
C LEU A 424 -8.94 -21.53 -14.77
N GLU A 425 -8.52 -22.66 -14.20
CA GLU A 425 -8.23 -23.88 -14.98
C GLU A 425 -9.50 -24.44 -15.60
N ARG A 426 -10.59 -24.52 -14.85
CA ARG A 426 -11.89 -25.02 -15.33
C ARG A 426 -12.46 -24.19 -16.46
N SER A 427 -12.37 -22.88 -16.38
CA SER A 427 -12.85 -21.96 -17.43
C SER A 427 -12.07 -22.04 -18.76
N ARG A 428 -10.88 -22.66 -18.75
CA ARG A 428 -10.02 -22.86 -19.94
C ARG A 428 -10.12 -24.26 -20.54
N LEU A 429 -10.85 -25.18 -19.90
CA LEU A 429 -11.15 -26.48 -20.51
C LEU A 429 -12.30 -26.27 -21.49
N PRO A 430 -12.20 -26.76 -22.76
CA PRO A 430 -13.35 -26.78 -23.64
C PRO A 430 -14.44 -27.62 -22.95
N ASP A 431 -15.69 -27.14 -23.03
CA ASP A 431 -16.85 -27.90 -22.56
C ASP A 431 -16.76 -29.30 -23.15
N SER A 432 -16.52 -30.28 -22.30
CA SER A 432 -16.61 -31.70 -22.69
C SER A 432 -18.10 -32.00 -22.85
N SER A 433 -18.61 -31.68 -24.06
CA SER A 433 -19.91 -32.13 -24.53
C SER A 433 -19.98 -33.66 -24.63
#